data_6ef2a79641f8215853dfd926f0d89688
#
_entry.id   6ef2a79641f8215853dfd926f0d89688
#
_cell.length_a   1.000
_cell.length_b   1.000
_cell.length_c   1.000
_cell.angle_alpha   90.00
_cell.angle_beta   90.00
_cell.angle_gamma   90.00
#
_symmetry.space_group_name_H-M   'P 1'
#
loop_
_entity.id
_entity.type
_entity.pdbx_description
1 polymer ?
#
loop_
_entity_poly.entity_id
_entity_poly.type
_entity_poly.pdbx_seq_one_letter_code
_entity_poly.pdbx_strand_id
1 'polypeptide(L)'
;MTIKNIKTGLKLWSVNTDHYLNEAKRLFDLGVFDYIELYVVPDTTDTLSAWKTLNIPFIIHNAHFAHGFNLAKSENKARNKEIYEQSRLFADKLSAKYIIFHGGIDGDANETANQLASFKEQRALIENKPFVALPNRMGGNFCRGATIDELKLIMDTASCGMCFDIGHAVCSANSQNIEPYAFLKQLKTLSPVMYHLSDINDMKSPYDAHPHLGTGNLDIKWVIDEIFHEGACVSVETNKDSKESLEDFKKDICYLKNCQNI
;
A
#
# COMPACT_ATOMS: atom_id res chain seq x y z
N MET A 1 -19.63 -19.72 -8.44
CA MET A 1 -18.64 -18.87 -7.74
C MET A 1 -19.37 -17.76 -7.02
N THR A 2 -19.03 -17.46 -5.78
CA THR A 2 -19.65 -16.35 -5.04
C THR A 2 -18.90 -15.09 -5.40
N ILE A 3 -19.59 -14.06 -5.92
CA ILE A 3 -19.01 -12.76 -6.20
C ILE A 3 -18.53 -12.16 -4.87
N LYS A 4 -17.23 -11.89 -4.74
CA LYS A 4 -16.67 -11.27 -3.53
C LYS A 4 -16.98 -9.78 -3.53
N ASN A 5 -17.52 -9.29 -2.44
CA ASN A 5 -17.77 -7.87 -2.24
C ASN A 5 -16.43 -7.21 -1.82
N ILE A 6 -15.76 -6.55 -2.76
CA ILE A 6 -14.48 -5.85 -2.53
C ILE A 6 -14.75 -4.35 -2.38
N LYS A 7 -14.15 -3.74 -1.36
CA LYS A 7 -14.12 -2.28 -1.21
C LYS A 7 -12.88 -1.73 -1.91
N THR A 8 -13.08 -0.82 -2.83
CA THR A 8 -12.00 -0.27 -3.66
C THR A 8 -11.51 1.07 -3.13
N GLY A 9 -10.20 1.27 -3.13
CA GLY A 9 -9.53 2.48 -2.66
C GLY A 9 -8.78 3.22 -3.77
N LEU A 10 -8.88 4.55 -3.74
CA LEU A 10 -8.10 5.46 -4.56
C LEU A 10 -6.87 5.91 -3.80
N LYS A 11 -5.66 5.60 -4.30
CA LYS A 11 -4.41 6.09 -3.70
C LYS A 11 -4.04 7.47 -4.23
N LEU A 12 -3.88 8.43 -3.31
CA LEU A 12 -3.46 9.81 -3.57
C LEU A 12 -2.39 10.24 -2.56
N TRP A 13 -1.74 11.35 -2.84
CA TRP A 13 -0.74 11.96 -1.97
C TRP A 13 -1.29 13.23 -1.33
N SER A 14 -0.89 13.54 -0.10
CA SER A 14 -1.40 14.70 0.63
C SER A 14 -1.22 16.04 -0.13
N VAL A 15 -0.24 16.12 -1.03
CA VAL A 15 0.01 17.26 -1.91
C VAL A 15 -0.91 17.36 -3.14
N ASN A 16 -1.79 16.39 -3.35
CA ASN A 16 -2.65 16.35 -4.55
C ASN A 16 -3.93 17.18 -4.42
N THR A 17 -3.96 18.20 -3.56
CA THR A 17 -5.14 19.02 -3.31
C THR A 17 -5.56 19.84 -4.53
N ASP A 18 -4.62 20.41 -5.26
CA ASP A 18 -4.90 21.26 -6.42
C ASP A 18 -5.30 20.47 -7.67
N HIS A 19 -4.92 19.19 -7.73
CA HIS A 19 -5.13 18.37 -8.92
C HIS A 19 -6.35 17.47 -8.81
N TYR A 20 -6.43 16.65 -7.73
CA TYR A 20 -7.37 15.54 -7.67
C TYR A 20 -8.50 15.69 -6.65
N LEU A 21 -8.50 16.73 -5.79
CA LEU A 21 -9.48 16.82 -4.71
C LEU A 21 -10.93 16.80 -5.23
N ASN A 22 -11.25 17.67 -6.20
CA ASN A 22 -12.58 17.77 -6.78
C ASN A 22 -12.95 16.51 -7.58
N GLU A 23 -11.99 15.98 -8.32
CA GLU A 23 -12.22 14.78 -9.14
C GLU A 23 -12.43 13.53 -8.26
N ALA A 24 -11.67 13.38 -7.17
CA ALA A 24 -11.90 12.33 -6.20
C ALA A 24 -13.30 12.42 -5.59
N LYS A 25 -13.74 13.64 -5.19
CA LYS A 25 -15.11 13.84 -4.69
C LYS A 25 -16.16 13.43 -5.72
N ARG A 26 -16.00 13.87 -6.96
CA ARG A 26 -16.91 13.50 -8.07
C ARG A 26 -17.00 12.00 -8.27
N LEU A 27 -15.88 11.29 -8.33
CA LEU A 27 -15.86 9.84 -8.53
C LEU A 27 -16.41 9.08 -7.32
N PHE A 28 -16.16 9.56 -6.11
CA PHE A 28 -16.76 8.98 -4.91
C PHE A 28 -18.28 9.09 -4.92
N ASP A 29 -18.82 10.29 -5.24
CA ASP A 29 -20.28 10.51 -5.32
C ASP A 29 -20.94 9.67 -6.42
N LEU A 30 -20.20 9.29 -7.44
CA LEU A 30 -20.64 8.34 -8.48
C LEU A 30 -20.49 6.86 -8.08
N GLY A 31 -20.01 6.56 -6.88
CA GLY A 31 -19.82 5.18 -6.40
C GLY A 31 -18.73 4.41 -7.13
N VAL A 32 -17.73 5.10 -7.67
CA VAL A 32 -16.60 4.47 -8.37
C VAL A 32 -15.70 3.74 -7.38
N PHE A 33 -15.44 4.34 -6.21
CA PHE A 33 -14.59 3.78 -5.16
C PHE A 33 -15.17 4.05 -3.76
N ASP A 34 -14.64 3.39 -2.71
CA ASP A 34 -15.20 3.38 -1.37
C ASP A 34 -14.41 4.21 -0.35
N TYR A 35 -13.09 4.40 -0.56
CA TYR A 35 -12.21 5.14 0.36
C TYR A 35 -11.00 5.72 -0.36
N ILE A 36 -10.37 6.71 0.26
CA ILE A 36 -9.07 7.24 -0.17
C ILE A 36 -7.97 6.64 0.71
N GLU A 37 -6.95 6.07 0.09
CA GLU A 37 -5.68 5.83 0.74
C GLU A 37 -4.77 7.04 0.50
N LEU A 38 -4.50 7.77 1.57
CA LEU A 38 -3.75 9.02 1.51
C LEU A 38 -2.31 8.81 1.98
N TYR A 39 -1.37 8.89 1.05
CA TYR A 39 0.05 8.94 1.35
C TYR A 39 0.41 10.31 1.91
N VAL A 40 0.82 10.37 3.17
CA VAL A 40 1.16 11.63 3.85
C VAL A 40 2.61 12.00 3.52
N VAL A 41 2.78 12.99 2.67
CA VAL A 41 4.08 13.62 2.42
C VAL A 41 4.45 14.43 3.66
N PRO A 42 5.67 14.28 4.22
CA PRO A 42 6.09 15.09 5.35
C PRO A 42 6.00 16.60 5.07
N ASP A 43 5.72 17.35 6.12
CA ASP A 43 5.62 18.81 6.12
C ASP A 43 4.48 19.39 5.26
N THR A 44 3.38 18.58 5.09
CA THR A 44 2.16 18.99 4.36
C THR A 44 0.91 19.02 5.25
N THR A 45 1.07 19.27 6.53
CA THR A 45 -0.06 19.29 7.48
C THR A 45 -1.08 20.42 7.20
N ASP A 46 -0.69 21.45 6.49
CA ASP A 46 -1.54 22.52 5.99
C ASP A 46 -2.61 22.05 4.99
N THR A 47 -2.36 20.96 4.27
CA THR A 47 -3.31 20.36 3.31
C THR A 47 -4.45 19.58 3.98
N LEU A 48 -4.30 19.23 5.26
CA LEU A 48 -5.24 18.39 6.00
C LEU A 48 -6.68 18.93 5.99
N SER A 49 -6.83 20.26 6.08
CA SER A 49 -8.15 20.90 6.06
C SER A 49 -8.89 20.63 4.74
N ALA A 50 -8.19 20.65 3.62
CA ALA A 50 -8.76 20.36 2.30
C ALA A 50 -9.24 18.91 2.20
N TRP A 51 -8.43 17.93 2.62
CA TRP A 51 -8.82 16.53 2.63
C TRP A 51 -10.04 16.27 3.51
N LYS A 52 -10.13 16.94 4.65
CA LYS A 52 -11.26 16.80 5.58
C LYS A 52 -12.59 17.23 4.97
N THR A 53 -12.60 18.16 4.01
CA THR A 53 -13.84 18.64 3.35
C THR A 53 -14.53 17.58 2.52
N LEU A 54 -13.82 16.53 2.09
CA LEU A 54 -14.36 15.50 1.21
C LEU A 54 -15.42 14.62 1.88
N ASN A 55 -15.33 14.43 3.20
CA ASN A 55 -16.19 13.52 3.95
C ASN A 55 -16.25 12.10 3.34
N ILE A 56 -15.09 11.59 2.96
CA ILE A 56 -14.85 10.25 2.41
C ILE A 56 -14.14 9.42 3.48
N PRO A 57 -14.31 8.10 3.59
CA PRO A 57 -13.48 7.25 4.44
C PRO A 57 -12.01 7.30 4.03
N PHE A 58 -11.09 7.29 5.02
CA PHE A 58 -9.66 7.33 4.77
C PHE A 58 -8.91 6.14 5.36
N ILE A 59 -7.84 5.75 4.68
CA ILE A 59 -6.71 4.97 5.16
C ILE A 59 -5.48 5.84 4.97
N ILE A 60 -4.55 5.85 5.93
CA ILE A 60 -3.32 6.63 5.81
C ILE A 60 -2.18 5.71 5.39
N HIS A 61 -1.38 6.16 4.45
CA HIS A 61 -0.09 5.57 4.14
C HIS A 61 1.01 6.50 4.66
N ASN A 62 1.83 5.99 5.58
CA ASN A 62 2.96 6.74 6.12
C ASN A 62 4.03 6.94 5.04
N ALA A 63 4.77 8.04 5.12
CA ALA A 63 5.88 8.28 4.20
C ALA A 63 6.91 7.14 4.27
N HIS A 64 7.61 6.92 3.17
CA HIS A 64 8.60 5.86 3.02
C HIS A 64 10.01 6.41 2.73
N PHE A 65 10.89 5.58 2.21
CA PHE A 65 12.30 5.87 1.92
C PHE A 65 12.52 7.19 1.14
N ALA A 66 11.63 7.55 0.21
CA ALA A 66 11.75 8.78 -0.58
C ALA A 66 11.73 10.06 0.28
N HIS A 67 11.22 9.99 1.50
CA HIS A 67 11.15 11.08 2.47
C HIS A 67 12.00 10.82 3.72
N GLY A 68 12.95 9.88 3.64
CA GLY A 68 13.88 9.59 4.71
C GLY A 68 13.32 8.70 5.84
N PHE A 69 12.15 8.07 5.65
CA PHE A 69 11.61 7.11 6.61
C PHE A 69 12.23 5.72 6.38
N ASN A 70 12.87 5.18 7.40
CA ASN A 70 13.48 3.85 7.35
C ASN A 70 13.51 3.23 8.74
N LEU A 71 12.57 2.33 9.03
CA LEU A 71 12.46 1.65 10.33
C LEU A 71 13.60 0.66 10.60
N ALA A 72 14.32 0.21 9.57
CA ALA A 72 15.36 -0.79 9.70
C ALA A 72 16.70 -0.23 10.25
N LYS A 73 16.80 1.09 10.42
CA LYS A 73 18.02 1.78 10.84
C LYS A 73 17.80 2.57 12.12
N SER A 74 18.58 2.26 13.14
CA SER A 74 18.47 2.89 14.47
C SER A 74 18.76 4.38 14.47
N GLU A 75 19.66 4.83 13.59
CA GLU A 75 19.99 6.25 13.42
C GLU A 75 18.83 7.08 12.89
N ASN A 76 17.83 6.44 12.25
CA ASN A 76 16.64 7.12 11.73
C ASN A 76 15.52 7.28 12.77
N LYS A 77 15.65 6.72 13.97
CA LYS A 77 14.56 6.61 14.97
C LYS A 77 13.88 7.95 15.29
N ALA A 78 14.66 9.01 15.46
CA ALA A 78 14.10 10.34 15.74
C ALA A 78 13.30 10.87 14.54
N ARG A 79 13.87 10.79 13.34
CA ARG A 79 13.20 11.24 12.10
C ARG A 79 11.98 10.39 11.78
N ASN A 80 12.06 9.08 11.97
CA ASN A 80 10.91 8.18 11.78
C ASN A 80 9.75 8.56 12.69
N LYS A 81 10.02 8.92 13.94
CA LYS A 81 9.00 9.37 14.88
C LYS A 81 8.35 10.69 14.42
N GLU A 82 9.13 11.66 13.99
CA GLU A 82 8.60 12.94 13.47
C GLU A 82 7.67 12.75 12.27
N ILE A 83 8.06 11.89 11.33
CA ILE A 83 7.26 11.57 10.14
C ILE A 83 5.98 10.83 10.54
N TYR A 84 6.08 9.83 11.43
CA TYR A 84 4.92 9.10 11.93
C TYR A 84 3.92 10.03 12.63
N GLU A 85 4.38 10.98 13.47
CA GLU A 85 3.47 11.89 14.17
C GLU A 85 2.63 12.74 13.20
N GLN A 86 3.17 13.10 12.04
CA GLN A 86 2.42 13.79 10.99
C GLN A 86 1.36 12.86 10.37
N SER A 87 1.72 11.62 10.04
CA SER A 87 0.77 10.61 9.54
C SER A 87 -0.33 10.33 10.58
N ARG A 88 0.03 10.24 11.87
CA ARG A 88 -0.91 10.08 12.98
C ARG A 88 -1.89 11.26 13.05
N LEU A 89 -1.40 12.49 12.89
CA LEU A 89 -2.26 13.68 12.88
C LEU A 89 -3.33 13.59 11.78
N PHE A 90 -2.92 13.21 10.55
CA PHE A 90 -3.87 12.98 9.47
C PHE A 90 -4.86 11.85 9.82
N ALA A 91 -4.37 10.72 10.32
CA ALA A 91 -5.20 9.59 10.71
C ALA A 91 -6.25 9.97 11.77
N ASP A 92 -5.85 10.72 12.79
CA ASP A 92 -6.75 11.15 13.86
C ASP A 92 -7.81 12.15 13.35
N LYS A 93 -7.40 13.11 12.53
CA LYS A 93 -8.30 14.17 12.02
C LYS A 93 -9.25 13.71 10.92
N LEU A 94 -8.84 12.68 10.16
CA LEU A 94 -9.64 12.06 9.10
C LEU A 94 -10.36 10.78 9.57
N SER A 95 -10.22 10.41 10.85
CA SER A 95 -10.77 9.17 11.42
C SER A 95 -10.37 7.93 10.61
N ALA A 96 -9.10 7.88 10.17
CA ALA A 96 -8.61 6.81 9.33
C ALA A 96 -8.60 5.46 10.06
N LYS A 97 -8.99 4.41 9.34
CA LYS A 97 -9.10 3.06 9.88
C LYS A 97 -7.73 2.41 10.11
N TYR A 98 -6.78 2.67 9.24
CA TYR A 98 -5.43 2.09 9.26
C TYR A 98 -4.36 3.14 8.97
N ILE A 99 -3.12 2.83 9.41
CA ILE A 99 -1.88 3.52 8.99
C ILE A 99 -0.92 2.45 8.48
N ILE A 100 -0.54 2.54 7.20
CA ILE A 100 0.35 1.58 6.53
C ILE A 100 1.79 2.06 6.64
N PHE A 101 2.70 1.15 6.95
CA PHE A 101 4.13 1.40 7.10
C PHE A 101 4.96 0.48 6.20
N HIS A 102 6.04 1.01 5.64
CA HIS A 102 7.09 0.22 5.02
C HIS A 102 8.14 -0.20 6.06
N GLY A 103 8.71 -1.39 5.92
CA GLY A 103 9.71 -1.93 6.84
C GLY A 103 11.06 -1.22 6.81
N GLY A 104 11.41 -0.61 5.68
CA GLY A 104 12.69 0.07 5.50
C GLY A 104 13.60 -0.62 4.48
N ILE A 105 14.83 -0.11 4.35
CA ILE A 105 15.82 -0.54 3.38
C ILE A 105 17.13 -0.83 4.11
N ASP A 106 17.76 -1.98 3.77
CA ASP A 106 18.95 -2.52 4.47
C ASP A 106 18.71 -2.67 5.98
N GLY A 107 19.72 -2.45 6.82
CA GLY A 107 19.56 -2.50 8.28
C GLY A 107 19.06 -3.84 8.80
N ASP A 108 18.21 -3.83 9.84
CA ASP A 108 17.76 -5.02 10.57
C ASP A 108 16.23 -5.07 10.71
N ALA A 109 15.66 -6.26 10.47
CA ALA A 109 14.23 -6.50 10.64
C ALA A 109 13.77 -6.43 12.10
N ASN A 110 14.63 -6.78 13.08
CA ASN A 110 14.34 -6.58 14.51
C ASN A 110 14.25 -5.09 14.84
N GLU A 111 15.11 -4.25 14.26
CA GLU A 111 15.01 -2.80 14.45
C GLU A 111 13.72 -2.25 13.85
N THR A 112 13.32 -2.72 12.65
CA THR A 112 12.01 -2.42 12.07
C THR A 112 10.88 -2.73 13.04
N ALA A 113 10.87 -3.95 13.59
CA ALA A 113 9.86 -4.43 14.52
C ALA A 113 9.82 -3.58 15.80
N ASN A 114 10.98 -3.30 16.37
CA ASN A 114 11.11 -2.53 17.61
C ASN A 114 10.70 -1.06 17.44
N GLN A 115 11.08 -0.42 16.32
CA GLN A 115 10.67 0.96 16.06
C GLN A 115 9.17 1.06 15.84
N LEU A 116 8.58 0.16 15.03
CA LEU A 116 7.14 0.13 14.79
C LEU A 116 6.37 -0.11 16.10
N ALA A 117 6.81 -1.07 16.92
CA ALA A 117 6.24 -1.33 18.25
C ALA A 117 6.30 -0.10 19.17
N SER A 118 7.37 0.70 19.07
CA SER A 118 7.56 1.90 19.91
C SER A 118 6.53 2.99 19.66
N PHE A 119 5.89 2.99 18.49
CA PHE A 119 4.83 3.94 18.15
C PHE A 119 3.51 3.66 18.89
N LYS A 120 3.30 2.42 19.34
CA LYS A 120 2.08 1.96 20.04
C LYS A 120 0.80 2.29 19.25
N GLU A 121 0.87 2.22 17.92
CA GLU A 121 -0.22 2.57 17.01
C GLU A 121 -1.11 1.34 16.75
N GLN A 122 -2.34 1.39 17.25
CA GLN A 122 -3.30 0.28 17.14
C GLN A 122 -3.80 0.03 15.70
N ARG A 123 -3.68 1.03 14.83
CA ARG A 123 -4.11 1.00 13.42
C ARG A 123 -2.97 0.59 12.48
N ALA A 124 -1.79 0.25 13.02
CA ALA A 124 -0.60 -0.03 12.22
C ALA A 124 -0.78 -1.27 11.34
N LEU A 125 -0.41 -1.15 10.08
CA LEU A 125 -0.22 -2.26 9.15
C LEU A 125 1.20 -2.20 8.59
N ILE A 126 1.88 -3.35 8.57
CA ILE A 126 3.12 -3.48 7.81
C ILE A 126 2.81 -3.93 6.38
N GLU A 127 3.38 -3.26 5.40
CA GLU A 127 3.28 -3.63 3.99
C GLU A 127 4.45 -4.54 3.60
N ASN A 128 4.16 -5.67 2.91
CA ASN A 128 5.23 -6.47 2.31
C ASN A 128 5.91 -5.74 1.16
N LYS A 129 7.21 -5.92 1.02
CA LYS A 129 8.04 -5.21 0.02
C LYS A 129 8.70 -6.18 -0.96
N PRO A 130 9.13 -5.70 -2.14
CA PRO A 130 10.08 -6.43 -2.96
C PRO A 130 11.33 -6.78 -2.14
N PHE A 131 11.94 -7.94 -2.38
CA PHE A 131 13.15 -8.34 -1.65
C PHE A 131 14.34 -7.44 -2.00
N VAL A 132 14.50 -7.15 -3.29
CA VAL A 132 15.58 -6.29 -3.80
C VAL A 132 15.08 -4.84 -3.89
N ALA A 133 15.86 -3.91 -3.36
CA ALA A 133 15.58 -2.49 -3.46
C ALA A 133 15.73 -2.02 -4.92
N LEU A 134 14.85 -1.09 -5.36
CA LEU A 134 14.89 -0.56 -6.72
C LEU A 134 16.18 0.24 -6.96
N PRO A 135 17.04 -0.18 -7.92
CA PRO A 135 18.30 0.50 -8.19
C PRO A 135 18.12 1.99 -8.49
N ASN A 136 19.07 2.80 -8.04
CA ASN A 136 19.10 4.26 -8.25
C ASN A 136 17.90 5.05 -7.67
N ARG A 137 16.96 4.39 -6.99
CA ARG A 137 15.82 5.05 -6.35
C ARG A 137 15.81 4.87 -4.83
N MET A 138 16.13 3.68 -4.34
CA MET A 138 15.92 3.36 -2.93
C MET A 138 17.17 3.52 -2.05
N GLY A 139 18.34 3.77 -2.60
CA GLY A 139 19.56 4.04 -1.81
C GLY A 139 20.02 2.88 -0.92
N GLY A 140 19.85 1.63 -1.39
CA GLY A 140 20.25 0.41 -0.67
C GLY A 140 20.05 -0.83 -1.53
N ASN A 141 20.18 -2.02 -0.93
CA ASN A 141 20.16 -3.29 -1.66
C ASN A 141 18.91 -4.13 -1.41
N PHE A 142 18.43 -4.16 -0.16
CA PHE A 142 17.33 -5.05 0.26
C PHE A 142 16.27 -4.29 1.04
N CYS A 143 15.01 -4.63 0.79
CA CYS A 143 13.90 -4.11 1.59
C CYS A 143 13.58 -5.04 2.76
N ARG A 144 13.09 -4.48 3.88
CA ARG A 144 12.61 -5.23 5.03
C ARG A 144 11.09 -5.43 4.97
N GLY A 145 10.65 -6.57 5.50
CA GLY A 145 9.27 -7.04 5.31
C GLY A 145 9.06 -7.70 3.94
N ALA A 146 10.12 -8.27 3.34
CA ALA A 146 10.07 -8.92 2.04
C ALA A 146 9.92 -10.44 2.13
N THR A 147 10.14 -11.03 3.29
CA THR A 147 10.01 -12.46 3.54
C THR A 147 8.92 -12.74 4.58
N ILE A 148 8.41 -13.97 4.59
CA ILE A 148 7.38 -14.41 5.55
C ILE A 148 7.89 -14.29 6.98
N ASP A 149 9.15 -14.70 7.22
CA ASP A 149 9.74 -14.68 8.56
C ASP A 149 9.93 -13.25 9.09
N GLU A 150 10.40 -12.31 8.24
CA GLU A 150 10.48 -10.90 8.62
C GLU A 150 9.09 -10.30 8.90
N LEU A 151 8.09 -10.60 8.08
CA LEU A 151 6.72 -10.12 8.30
C LEU A 151 6.14 -10.65 9.61
N LYS A 152 6.28 -11.95 9.89
CA LYS A 152 5.87 -12.54 11.18
C LYS A 152 6.55 -11.85 12.35
N LEU A 153 7.88 -11.73 12.29
CA LEU A 153 8.65 -11.04 13.34
C LEU A 153 8.13 -9.62 13.60
N ILE A 154 7.90 -8.84 12.53
CA ILE A 154 7.43 -7.46 12.64
C ILE A 154 5.99 -7.43 13.20
N MET A 155 5.09 -8.25 12.65
CA MET A 155 3.70 -8.31 13.08
C MET A 155 3.57 -8.74 14.55
N ASP A 156 4.27 -9.76 14.97
CA ASP A 156 4.22 -10.28 16.33
C ASP A 156 4.80 -9.27 17.33
N THR A 157 5.95 -8.67 17.00
CA THR A 157 6.62 -7.71 17.90
C THR A 157 5.85 -6.40 18.03
N ALA A 158 5.35 -5.87 16.90
CA ALA A 158 4.62 -4.59 16.88
C ALA A 158 3.12 -4.76 17.15
N SER A 159 2.61 -5.98 17.25
CA SER A 159 1.18 -6.27 17.37
C SER A 159 0.36 -5.56 16.28
N CYS A 160 0.83 -5.59 15.03
CA CYS A 160 0.22 -4.90 13.91
C CYS A 160 -0.36 -5.89 12.89
N GLY A 161 -1.26 -5.40 12.01
CA GLY A 161 -1.76 -6.17 10.88
C GLY A 161 -0.85 -6.10 9.66
N MET A 162 -1.31 -6.70 8.56
CA MET A 162 -0.59 -6.71 7.27
C MET A 162 -1.41 -6.01 6.19
N CYS A 163 -0.77 -5.10 5.44
CA CYS A 163 -1.19 -4.67 4.11
C CYS A 163 -0.47 -5.55 3.09
N PHE A 164 -1.21 -6.26 2.25
CA PHE A 164 -0.65 -7.19 1.28
C PHE A 164 -0.59 -6.56 -0.11
N ASP A 165 0.59 -6.13 -0.52
CA ASP A 165 0.85 -5.68 -1.89
C ASP A 165 1.17 -6.87 -2.79
N ILE A 166 0.34 -7.07 -3.82
CA ILE A 166 0.44 -8.19 -4.76
C ILE A 166 1.66 -8.04 -5.67
N GLY A 167 1.91 -6.84 -6.19
CA GLY A 167 3.05 -6.54 -7.07
C GLY A 167 4.37 -6.75 -6.36
N HIS A 168 4.50 -6.21 -5.15
CA HIS A 168 5.67 -6.40 -4.31
C HIS A 168 5.95 -7.88 -3.99
N ALA A 169 4.90 -8.67 -3.75
CA ALA A 169 5.07 -10.09 -3.47
C ALA A 169 5.59 -10.86 -4.69
N VAL A 170 5.08 -10.58 -5.90
CA VAL A 170 5.60 -11.18 -7.14
C VAL A 170 7.07 -10.81 -7.34
N CYS A 171 7.43 -9.54 -7.17
CA CYS A 171 8.83 -9.09 -7.27
C CYS A 171 9.74 -9.77 -6.23
N SER A 172 9.24 -9.93 -5.00
CA SER A 172 9.96 -10.60 -3.93
C SER A 172 10.17 -12.09 -4.23
N ALA A 173 9.14 -12.78 -4.72
CA ALA A 173 9.23 -14.18 -5.13
C ALA A 173 10.28 -14.40 -6.21
N ASN A 174 10.26 -13.55 -7.25
CA ASN A 174 11.23 -13.62 -8.36
C ASN A 174 12.67 -13.44 -7.86
N SER A 175 12.91 -12.46 -6.99
CA SER A 175 14.25 -12.20 -6.43
C SER A 175 14.77 -13.37 -5.59
N GLN A 176 13.87 -14.17 -5.02
CA GLN A 176 14.19 -15.32 -4.17
C GLN A 176 14.10 -16.66 -4.91
N ASN A 177 13.83 -16.65 -6.22
CA ASN A 177 13.61 -17.86 -7.04
C ASN A 177 12.47 -18.74 -6.53
N ILE A 178 11.39 -18.12 -6.04
CA ILE A 178 10.16 -18.77 -5.59
C ILE A 178 9.10 -18.59 -6.68
N GLU A 179 8.24 -19.59 -6.88
CA GLU A 179 7.12 -19.45 -7.80
C GLU A 179 6.14 -18.39 -7.28
N PRO A 180 5.79 -17.34 -8.06
CA PRO A 180 5.03 -16.19 -7.58
C PRO A 180 3.66 -16.53 -6.97
N TYR A 181 2.85 -17.35 -7.63
CA TYR A 181 1.51 -17.68 -7.12
C TYR A 181 1.56 -18.55 -5.85
N ALA A 182 2.59 -19.41 -5.72
CA ALA A 182 2.83 -20.15 -4.48
C ALA A 182 3.21 -19.20 -3.34
N PHE A 183 4.03 -18.19 -3.61
CA PHE A 183 4.42 -17.18 -2.62
C PHE A 183 3.23 -16.31 -2.19
N LEU A 184 2.37 -15.89 -3.14
CA LEU A 184 1.12 -15.20 -2.83
C LEU A 184 0.24 -16.01 -1.88
N LYS A 185 0.08 -17.32 -2.12
CA LYS A 185 -0.68 -18.22 -1.21
C LYS A 185 -0.04 -18.32 0.17
N GLN A 186 1.28 -18.34 0.26
CA GLN A 186 1.98 -18.34 1.54
C GLN A 186 1.75 -17.04 2.32
N LEU A 187 1.88 -15.87 1.67
CA LEU A 187 1.62 -14.57 2.30
C LEU A 187 0.17 -14.42 2.75
N LYS A 188 -0.80 -14.95 2.00
CA LYS A 188 -2.21 -15.00 2.41
C LYS A 188 -2.40 -15.65 3.79
N THR A 189 -1.57 -16.63 4.16
CA THR A 189 -1.67 -17.30 5.48
C THR A 189 -1.39 -16.38 6.67
N LEU A 190 -0.79 -15.20 6.43
CA LEU A 190 -0.58 -14.15 7.43
C LEU A 190 -1.86 -13.35 7.73
N SER A 191 -2.98 -13.70 7.11
CA SER A 191 -4.30 -13.07 7.32
C SER A 191 -4.27 -11.55 7.09
N PRO A 192 -3.87 -11.09 5.89
CA PRO A 192 -3.84 -9.66 5.58
C PRO A 192 -5.22 -9.03 5.72
N VAL A 193 -5.26 -7.77 6.20
CA VAL A 193 -6.49 -7.03 6.46
C VAL A 193 -6.87 -6.07 5.33
N MET A 194 -5.91 -5.74 4.47
CA MET A 194 -6.13 -4.99 3.23
C MET A 194 -5.07 -5.33 2.19
N TYR A 195 -5.26 -4.84 0.96
CA TYR A 195 -4.44 -5.19 -0.18
C TYR A 195 -4.11 -3.95 -1.03
N HIS A 196 -2.92 -3.98 -1.65
CA HIS A 196 -2.57 -3.11 -2.77
C HIS A 196 -2.56 -3.93 -4.05
N LEU A 197 -3.08 -3.34 -5.11
CA LEU A 197 -3.19 -3.97 -6.43
C LEU A 197 -2.76 -3.01 -7.54
N SER A 198 -1.81 -3.45 -8.33
CA SER A 198 -1.51 -2.97 -9.67
C SER A 198 -1.37 -4.18 -10.59
N ASP A 199 -1.31 -3.99 -11.90
CA ASP A 199 -0.91 -5.06 -12.81
C ASP A 199 0.62 -5.22 -12.81
N ILE A 200 1.15 -6.18 -13.54
CA ILE A 200 2.58 -6.50 -13.61
C ILE A 200 2.99 -6.67 -15.07
N ASN A 201 3.91 -5.83 -15.56
CA ASN A 201 4.37 -5.89 -16.95
C ASN A 201 5.16 -7.17 -17.25
N ASP A 202 6.02 -7.60 -16.34
CA ASP A 202 6.83 -8.80 -16.47
C ASP A 202 6.78 -9.62 -15.18
N MET A 203 6.10 -10.76 -15.25
CA MET A 203 5.95 -11.71 -14.13
C MET A 203 7.27 -12.31 -13.64
N LYS A 204 8.40 -12.03 -14.31
CA LYS A 204 9.75 -12.44 -13.89
C LYS A 204 10.59 -11.28 -13.36
N SER A 205 10.07 -10.05 -13.41
CA SER A 205 10.78 -8.88 -12.91
C SER A 205 10.94 -8.92 -11.39
N PRO A 206 12.12 -8.59 -10.83
CA PRO A 206 12.29 -8.33 -9.41
C PRO A 206 11.88 -6.91 -9.01
N TYR A 207 11.43 -6.08 -9.96
CA TYR A 207 11.12 -4.66 -9.77
C TYR A 207 9.67 -4.36 -10.12
N ASP A 208 9.04 -3.58 -9.26
CA ASP A 208 7.68 -3.14 -9.43
C ASP A 208 7.56 -1.89 -10.33
N ALA A 209 6.43 -1.76 -11.05
CA ALA A 209 6.22 -0.70 -12.04
C ALA A 209 4.82 -0.06 -12.00
N HIS A 210 3.87 -0.60 -11.24
CA HIS A 210 2.49 -0.12 -11.08
C HIS A 210 1.72 0.18 -12.37
N PRO A 211 1.70 -0.71 -13.39
CA PRO A 211 0.91 -0.49 -14.60
C PRO A 211 -0.60 -0.59 -14.32
N HIS A 212 -1.40 -0.03 -15.23
CA HIS A 212 -2.86 -0.09 -15.17
C HIS A 212 -3.38 -1.52 -15.23
N LEU A 213 -4.49 -1.78 -14.54
CA LEU A 213 -5.11 -3.09 -14.50
C LEU A 213 -5.56 -3.53 -15.91
N GLY A 214 -5.22 -4.76 -16.27
CA GLY A 214 -5.51 -5.34 -17.58
C GLY A 214 -4.54 -4.95 -18.69
N THR A 215 -3.45 -4.24 -18.36
CA THR A 215 -2.41 -3.90 -19.34
C THR A 215 -1.14 -4.76 -19.19
N GLY A 216 -1.06 -5.53 -18.12
CA GLY A 216 0.07 -6.40 -17.81
C GLY A 216 -0.25 -7.89 -17.97
N ASN A 217 0.43 -8.70 -17.16
CA ASN A 217 0.42 -10.15 -17.23
C ASN A 217 -0.05 -10.85 -15.95
N LEU A 218 -0.50 -10.10 -14.93
CA LEU A 218 -1.04 -10.67 -13.70
C LEU A 218 -2.43 -11.25 -13.96
N ASP A 219 -2.67 -12.50 -13.54
CA ASP A 219 -4.03 -13.06 -13.53
C ASP A 219 -4.82 -12.44 -12.36
N ILE A 220 -5.40 -11.25 -12.62
CA ILE A 220 -6.16 -10.47 -11.64
C ILE A 220 -7.39 -11.24 -11.16
N LYS A 221 -8.03 -12.02 -12.06
CA LYS A 221 -9.15 -12.86 -11.66
C LYS A 221 -8.73 -13.93 -10.64
N TRP A 222 -7.63 -14.59 -10.89
CA TRP A 222 -7.06 -15.56 -9.94
C TRP A 222 -6.73 -14.90 -8.59
N VAL A 223 -6.16 -13.68 -8.59
CA VAL A 223 -5.89 -12.92 -7.36
C VAL A 223 -7.17 -12.65 -6.58
N ILE A 224 -8.24 -12.23 -7.26
CA ILE A 224 -9.56 -12.03 -6.63
C ILE A 224 -10.06 -13.33 -6.01
N ASP A 225 -10.04 -14.42 -6.77
CA ASP A 225 -10.63 -15.69 -6.35
C ASP A 225 -9.82 -16.37 -5.24
N GLU A 226 -8.50 -16.37 -5.35
CA GLU A 226 -7.62 -17.15 -4.49
C GLU A 226 -7.03 -16.34 -3.32
N ILE A 227 -6.81 -15.03 -3.48
CA ILE A 227 -6.08 -14.23 -2.49
C ILE A 227 -7.01 -13.36 -1.66
N PHE A 228 -7.90 -12.56 -2.28
CA PHE A 228 -8.75 -11.65 -1.53
C PHE A 228 -9.79 -12.40 -0.70
N HIS A 229 -10.11 -11.88 0.46
CA HIS A 229 -11.23 -12.36 1.29
C HIS A 229 -12.51 -11.57 1.00
N GLU A 230 -13.66 -12.05 1.47
CA GLU A 230 -14.93 -11.33 1.41
C GLU A 230 -14.84 -10.02 2.20
N GLY A 231 -15.27 -8.91 1.59
CA GLY A 231 -15.20 -7.58 2.20
C GLY A 231 -13.80 -6.96 2.22
N ALA A 232 -12.85 -7.52 1.44
CA ALA A 232 -11.47 -7.01 1.35
C ALA A 232 -11.44 -5.53 0.95
N CYS A 233 -10.58 -4.74 1.61
CA CYS A 233 -10.21 -3.41 1.18
C CYS A 233 -9.02 -3.53 0.21
N VAL A 234 -9.19 -3.04 -1.03
CA VAL A 234 -8.17 -3.12 -2.10
C VAL A 234 -7.89 -1.72 -2.62
N SER A 235 -6.73 -1.15 -2.30
CA SER A 235 -6.26 0.09 -2.91
C SER A 235 -5.64 -0.20 -4.27
N VAL A 236 -6.12 0.49 -5.31
CA VAL A 236 -5.54 0.39 -6.65
C VAL A 236 -4.39 1.39 -6.77
N GLU A 237 -3.18 0.86 -6.86
CA GLU A 237 -1.92 1.60 -6.89
C GLU A 237 -1.34 1.69 -8.31
N THR A 238 -2.12 2.16 -9.25
CA THR A 238 -1.68 2.38 -10.61
C THR A 238 -1.13 3.80 -10.81
N ASN A 239 -0.26 3.95 -11.80
CA ASN A 239 0.23 5.26 -12.22
C ASN A 239 -0.94 6.19 -12.57
N LYS A 240 -0.71 7.49 -12.54
CA LYS A 240 -1.69 8.50 -12.97
C LYS A 240 -1.23 9.12 -14.29
N ASP A 241 -2.05 8.98 -15.34
CA ASP A 241 -1.74 9.45 -16.68
C ASP A 241 -1.84 10.98 -16.80
N SER A 242 -2.65 11.60 -15.96
CA SER A 242 -2.92 13.04 -15.99
C SER A 242 -2.96 13.62 -14.58
N LYS A 243 -2.54 14.86 -14.42
CA LYS A 243 -2.74 15.64 -13.19
C LYS A 243 -4.13 16.26 -13.07
N GLU A 244 -4.92 16.23 -14.14
CA GLU A 244 -6.20 16.92 -14.25
C GLU A 244 -7.40 15.97 -14.18
N SER A 245 -7.16 14.66 -14.31
CA SER A 245 -8.21 13.65 -14.41
C SER A 245 -7.82 12.34 -13.72
N LEU A 246 -8.82 11.63 -13.21
CA LEU A 246 -8.72 10.27 -12.66
C LEU A 246 -9.51 9.26 -13.54
N GLU A 247 -9.72 9.53 -14.81
CA GLU A 247 -10.41 8.60 -15.72
C GLU A 247 -9.60 7.32 -15.98
N ASP A 248 -8.28 7.36 -15.85
CA ASP A 248 -7.39 6.20 -15.81
C ASP A 248 -7.74 5.26 -14.64
N PHE A 249 -7.79 5.80 -13.44
CA PHE A 249 -8.22 5.05 -12.25
C PHE A 249 -9.63 4.49 -12.38
N LYS A 250 -10.57 5.26 -12.95
CA LYS A 250 -11.93 4.77 -13.20
C LYS A 250 -11.96 3.58 -14.16
N LYS A 251 -11.08 3.56 -15.18
CA LYS A 251 -10.93 2.41 -16.08
C LYS A 251 -10.39 1.20 -15.32
N ASP A 252 -9.40 1.39 -14.43
CA ASP A 252 -8.88 0.32 -13.58
C ASP A 252 -9.98 -0.30 -12.71
N ILE A 253 -10.81 0.53 -12.08
CA ILE A 253 -11.94 0.05 -11.27
C ILE A 253 -12.98 -0.69 -12.13
N CYS A 254 -13.28 -0.19 -13.34
CA CYS A 254 -14.18 -0.89 -14.27
C CYS A 254 -13.62 -2.27 -14.64
N TYR A 255 -12.32 -2.36 -14.92
CA TYR A 255 -11.65 -3.63 -15.21
C TYR A 255 -11.75 -4.60 -14.03
N LEU A 256 -11.42 -4.12 -12.81
CA LEU A 256 -11.49 -4.93 -11.59
C LEU A 256 -12.92 -5.49 -11.34
N LYS A 257 -13.94 -4.63 -11.50
CA LYS A 257 -15.35 -5.04 -11.36
C LYS A 257 -15.77 -6.06 -12.42
N ASN A 258 -15.28 -5.94 -13.65
CA ASN A 258 -15.54 -6.93 -14.70
C ASN A 258 -14.92 -8.29 -14.36
N CYS A 259 -13.69 -8.31 -13.83
CA CYS A 259 -13.04 -9.56 -13.38
C CYS A 259 -13.80 -10.26 -12.24
N GLN A 260 -14.56 -9.52 -11.42
CA GLN A 260 -15.40 -10.08 -10.37
C GLN A 260 -16.67 -10.76 -10.88
N ASN A 261 -17.16 -10.37 -12.05
CA ASN A 261 -18.44 -10.82 -12.62
C ASN A 261 -18.29 -11.98 -13.62
N ILE A 262 -17.08 -12.44 -13.90
CA ILE A 262 -16.78 -13.59 -14.76
C ILE A 262 -16.52 -14.83 -13.88
#